data_a15005eb6c42e68b5134ee3d0afb07b1
#
_entry.id   a15005eb6c42e68b5134ee3d0afb07b1
#
_cell.length_a   1.000
_cell.length_b   1.000
_cell.length_c   1.000
_cell.angle_alpha   90.00
_cell.angle_beta   90.00
_cell.angle_gamma   90.00
#
_symmetry.space_group_name_H-M   'P 1'
#
loop_
_entity.id
_entity.type
_entity.pdbx_description
1 polymer ?
#
loop_
_entity_poly.entity_id
_entity_poly.type
_entity_poly.pdbx_seq_one_letter_code
_entity_poly.pdbx_strand_id
1 'polypeptide(L)'
;MKKNYLITTGGSGGHVIPATILYDHLEKKANVIISTDKRGLKYLNKDIFTLEIINTPKLNNILFLPLTFLSILFLTFRSILLLKRKKIKKLISTGGYMSLPLIFAAKIFSLYIYLIEPNQVLGRANKFFLNSCKYIFCYS
;
A
#
# COMPACT_ATOMS: atom_id res chain seq x y z
N MET A 1 -23.90 -4.44 -4.14
CA MET A 1 -22.99 -3.59 -3.33
C MET A 1 -21.59 -3.56 -3.98
N LYS A 2 -21.00 -2.37 -4.15
CA LYS A 2 -19.62 -2.25 -4.63
C LYS A 2 -18.64 -2.87 -3.61
N LYS A 3 -17.62 -3.57 -4.12
CA LYS A 3 -16.54 -4.14 -3.26
C LYS A 3 -15.57 -3.03 -2.85
N ASN A 4 -15.00 -3.13 -1.66
CA ASN A 4 -14.03 -2.15 -1.16
C ASN A 4 -12.61 -2.62 -1.49
N TYR A 5 -11.85 -1.76 -2.16
CA TYR A 5 -10.45 -1.97 -2.55
C TYR A 5 -9.57 -0.93 -1.86
N LEU A 6 -8.38 -1.33 -1.48
CA LEU A 6 -7.37 -0.44 -0.92
C LEU A 6 -6.15 -0.42 -1.83
N ILE A 7 -5.77 0.77 -2.29
CA ILE A 7 -4.52 1.00 -3.00
C ILE A 7 -3.51 1.55 -1.99
N THR A 8 -2.37 0.89 -1.83
CA THR A 8 -1.29 1.39 -0.98
C THR A 8 -0.16 1.92 -1.84
N THR A 9 0.23 3.14 -1.57
CA THR A 9 1.22 3.89 -2.35
C THR A 9 1.93 4.91 -1.48
N GLY A 10 3.02 5.47 -1.96
CA GLY A 10 3.64 6.63 -1.32
C GLY A 10 5.14 6.73 -1.55
N GLY A 11 5.75 7.66 -0.81
CA GLY A 11 7.17 7.99 -0.90
C GLY A 11 7.51 8.96 -2.02
N SER A 12 7.22 8.62 -3.26
CA SER A 12 7.56 9.46 -4.44
C SER A 12 6.42 9.46 -5.45
N GLY A 13 6.42 10.45 -6.34
CA GLY A 13 5.48 10.55 -7.45
C GLY A 13 5.46 9.32 -8.35
N GLY A 14 6.62 8.64 -8.51
CA GLY A 14 6.72 7.43 -9.32
C GLY A 14 5.84 6.27 -8.85
N HIS A 15 5.49 6.22 -7.56
CA HIS A 15 4.53 5.26 -7.03
C HIS A 15 3.10 5.83 -6.93
N VAL A 16 2.99 7.13 -6.62
CA VAL A 16 1.68 7.76 -6.38
C VAL A 16 0.90 7.99 -7.66
N ILE A 17 1.56 8.43 -8.75
CA ILE A 17 0.88 8.69 -10.03
C ILE A 17 0.23 7.42 -10.60
N PRO A 18 0.90 6.26 -10.68
CA PRO A 18 0.23 5.01 -11.06
C PRO A 18 -0.96 4.65 -10.18
N ALA A 19 -0.88 4.96 -8.88
CA ALA A 19 -1.99 4.71 -7.94
C ALA A 19 -3.21 5.59 -8.22
N THR A 20 -3.02 6.87 -8.60
CA THR A 20 -4.15 7.76 -8.97
C THR A 20 -4.81 7.32 -10.27
N ILE A 21 -4.02 6.95 -11.28
CA ILE A 21 -4.55 6.42 -12.55
C ILE A 21 -5.40 5.17 -12.29
N LEU A 22 -4.90 4.28 -11.43
CA LEU A 22 -5.63 3.07 -11.07
C LEU A 22 -6.90 3.38 -10.28
N TYR A 23 -6.87 4.37 -9.39
CA TYR A 23 -8.04 4.84 -8.65
C TYR A 23 -9.15 5.25 -9.60
N ASP A 24 -8.86 6.12 -10.57
CA ASP A 24 -9.83 6.65 -11.55
C ASP A 24 -10.51 5.53 -12.39
N HIS A 25 -9.76 4.45 -12.65
CA HIS A 25 -10.31 3.30 -13.36
C HIS A 25 -11.20 2.42 -12.47
N LEU A 26 -10.83 2.26 -11.21
CA LEU A 26 -11.49 1.34 -10.28
C LEU A 26 -12.70 1.95 -9.58
N GLU A 27 -12.74 3.26 -9.33
CA GLU A 27 -13.85 3.94 -8.63
C GLU A 27 -15.20 3.77 -9.32
N LYS A 28 -15.18 3.59 -10.63
CA LYS A 28 -16.39 3.29 -11.43
C LYS A 28 -17.03 1.95 -11.02
N LYS A 29 -16.26 0.99 -10.57
CA LYS A 29 -16.67 -0.40 -10.28
C LYS A 29 -16.58 -0.80 -8.81
N ALA A 30 -15.81 -0.09 -8.00
CA ALA A 30 -15.53 -0.41 -6.60
C ALA A 30 -15.51 0.86 -5.75
N ASN A 31 -15.61 0.71 -4.43
CA ASN A 31 -15.25 1.77 -3.49
C ASN A 31 -13.74 1.69 -3.27
N VAL A 32 -13.01 2.71 -3.65
CA VAL A 32 -11.55 2.72 -3.60
C VAL A 32 -11.06 3.68 -2.52
N ILE A 33 -10.08 3.24 -1.75
CA ILE A 33 -9.39 4.03 -0.74
C ILE A 33 -7.91 4.01 -1.09
N ILE A 34 -7.23 5.16 -1.00
CA ILE A 34 -5.77 5.23 -1.14
C ILE A 34 -5.15 5.34 0.25
N SER A 35 -4.24 4.44 0.58
CA SER A 35 -3.36 4.57 1.74
C SER A 35 -2.00 5.10 1.31
N THR A 36 -1.52 6.13 1.99
CA THR A 36 -0.25 6.78 1.68
C THR A 36 0.46 7.29 2.94
N ASP A 37 1.72 7.70 2.81
CA ASP A 37 2.47 8.40 3.84
C ASP A 37 2.43 9.94 3.65
N LYS A 38 3.00 10.69 4.60
CA LYS A 38 3.09 12.16 4.51
C LYS A 38 3.79 12.66 3.25
N ARG A 39 4.72 11.88 2.69
CA ARG A 39 5.45 12.26 1.47
C ARG A 39 4.59 12.10 0.23
N GLY A 40 3.82 11.02 0.16
CA GLY A 40 2.89 10.75 -0.92
C GLY A 40 1.71 11.72 -0.96
N LEU A 41 1.30 12.26 0.20
CA LEU A 41 0.23 13.27 0.28
C LEU A 41 0.46 14.50 -0.60
N LYS A 42 1.71 14.86 -0.89
CA LYS A 42 2.04 16.01 -1.75
C LYS A 42 1.51 15.87 -3.18
N TYR A 43 1.23 14.64 -3.61
CA TYR A 43 0.78 14.30 -4.96
C TYR A 43 -0.72 13.97 -5.01
N LEU A 44 -1.44 14.07 -3.88
CA LEU A 44 -2.83 13.64 -3.76
C LEU A 44 -3.71 14.81 -3.30
N ASN A 45 -4.81 15.03 -4.00
CA ASN A 45 -5.84 15.97 -3.58
C ASN A 45 -6.83 15.26 -2.63
N LYS A 46 -6.95 15.78 -1.40
CA LYS A 46 -7.83 15.22 -0.36
C LYS A 46 -9.32 15.37 -0.68
N ASP A 47 -9.67 16.32 -1.52
CA ASP A 47 -11.06 16.56 -1.92
C ASP A 47 -11.53 15.56 -2.97
N ILE A 48 -10.59 14.96 -3.71
CA ILE A 48 -10.87 13.99 -4.76
C ILE A 48 -10.77 12.55 -4.25
N PHE A 49 -9.74 12.26 -3.44
CA PHE A 49 -9.42 10.89 -3.04
C PHE A 49 -9.83 10.58 -1.60
N THR A 50 -10.44 9.42 -1.38
CA THR A 50 -10.60 8.89 -0.02
C THR A 50 -9.25 8.39 0.48
N LEU A 51 -8.67 9.08 1.48
CA LEU A 51 -7.30 8.85 1.93
C LEU A 51 -7.25 8.25 3.35
N GLU A 52 -6.29 7.33 3.55
CA GLU A 52 -5.84 6.84 4.85
C GLU A 52 -4.33 7.04 4.97
N ILE A 53 -3.87 7.60 6.09
CA ILE A 53 -2.45 7.93 6.27
C ILE A 53 -1.77 6.90 7.16
N ILE A 54 -0.75 6.23 6.62
CA ILE A 54 0.09 5.27 7.34
C ILE A 54 1.55 5.67 7.13
N ASN A 55 2.16 6.24 8.17
CA ASN A 55 3.56 6.66 8.14
C ASN A 55 4.45 5.50 8.59
N THR A 56 4.97 4.74 7.65
CA THR A 56 5.91 3.66 7.93
C THR A 56 7.34 4.20 7.99
N PRO A 57 8.10 3.91 9.04
CA PRO A 57 9.49 4.34 9.15
C PRO A 57 10.35 3.68 8.08
N LYS A 58 11.36 4.40 7.59
CA LYS A 58 12.35 3.85 6.65
C LYS A 58 13.32 2.93 7.36
N LEU A 59 13.70 1.84 6.70
CA LEU A 59 14.77 0.91 7.16
C LEU A 59 16.16 1.46 6.78
N ASN A 60 16.51 2.65 7.27
CA ASN A 60 17.74 3.33 6.82
C ASN A 60 18.94 3.15 7.74
N ASN A 61 18.73 2.74 9.00
CA ASN A 61 19.81 2.68 9.97
C ASN A 61 19.73 1.39 10.78
N ILE A 62 20.81 0.61 10.76
CA ILE A 62 20.89 -0.69 11.41
C ILE A 62 20.72 -0.58 12.92
N LEU A 63 21.18 0.52 13.52
CA LEU A 63 21.09 0.77 14.97
C LEU A 63 19.64 0.91 15.45
N PHE A 64 18.72 1.38 14.60
CA PHE A 64 17.32 1.57 14.93
C PHE A 64 16.41 0.43 14.42
N LEU A 65 16.99 -0.66 13.91
CA LEU A 65 16.21 -1.82 13.42
C LEU A 65 15.19 -2.36 14.43
N PRO A 66 15.51 -2.54 15.74
CA PRO A 66 14.53 -3.05 16.71
C PRO A 66 13.33 -2.11 16.86
N LEU A 67 13.56 -0.80 16.96
CA LEU A 67 12.50 0.21 17.06
C LEU A 67 11.66 0.27 15.79
N THR A 68 12.30 0.16 14.63
CA THR A 68 11.63 0.13 13.33
C THR A 68 10.76 -1.11 13.21
N PHE A 69 11.25 -2.25 13.66
CA PHE A 69 10.50 -3.50 13.68
C PHE A 69 9.24 -3.40 14.56
N LEU A 70 9.37 -2.89 15.79
CA LEU A 70 8.24 -2.64 16.69
C LEU A 70 7.24 -1.67 16.08
N SER A 71 7.71 -0.62 15.40
CA SER A 71 6.85 0.33 14.69
C SER A 71 6.08 -0.35 13.55
N ILE A 72 6.73 -1.22 12.78
CA ILE A 72 6.07 -1.99 11.71
C ILE A 72 5.02 -2.94 12.30
N LEU A 73 5.31 -3.62 13.40
CA LEU A 73 4.34 -4.48 14.09
C LEU A 73 3.10 -3.69 14.55
N PHE A 74 3.31 -2.54 15.19
CA PHE A 74 2.24 -1.66 15.62
C PHE A 74 1.40 -1.17 14.43
N LEU A 75 2.05 -0.74 13.35
CA LEU A 75 1.37 -0.29 12.14
C LEU A 75 0.64 -1.44 11.43
N THR A 76 1.19 -2.66 11.50
CA THR A 76 0.51 -3.85 10.97
C THR A 76 -0.78 -4.11 11.76
N PHE A 77 -0.75 -4.01 13.08
CA PHE A 77 -1.95 -4.13 13.90
C PHE A 77 -3.00 -3.06 13.55
N ARG A 78 -2.59 -1.79 13.42
CA ARG A 78 -3.49 -0.73 12.94
C ARG A 78 -4.04 -1.02 11.54
N SER A 79 -3.23 -1.57 10.66
CA SER A 79 -3.63 -1.96 9.30
C SER A 79 -4.66 -3.10 9.33
N ILE A 80 -4.52 -4.06 10.24
CA ILE A 80 -5.52 -5.12 10.46
C ILE A 80 -6.88 -4.51 10.82
N LEU A 81 -6.90 -3.58 11.77
CA LEU A 81 -8.13 -2.89 12.17
C LEU A 81 -8.74 -2.08 11.02
N LEU A 82 -7.90 -1.40 10.24
CA LEU A 82 -8.32 -0.64 9.05
C LEU A 82 -8.97 -1.55 8.01
N LEU A 83 -8.30 -2.65 7.62
CA LEU A 83 -8.80 -3.59 6.62
C LEU A 83 -10.14 -4.20 7.05
N LYS A 84 -10.27 -4.54 8.33
CA LYS A 84 -11.51 -5.08 8.90
C LYS A 84 -12.62 -4.04 8.93
N ARG A 85 -12.36 -2.84 9.46
CA ARG A 85 -13.33 -1.75 9.58
C ARG A 85 -13.88 -1.31 8.23
N LYS A 86 -13.00 -1.19 7.23
CA LYS A 86 -13.35 -0.78 5.86
C LYS A 86 -13.81 -1.95 5.00
N LYS A 87 -13.86 -3.17 5.53
CA LYS A 87 -14.29 -4.40 4.82
C LYS A 87 -13.55 -4.58 3.49
N ILE A 88 -12.22 -4.37 3.51
CA ILE A 88 -11.39 -4.45 2.30
C ILE A 88 -11.36 -5.88 1.76
N LYS A 89 -11.52 -6.03 0.44
CA LYS A 89 -11.52 -7.33 -0.25
C LYS A 89 -10.27 -7.56 -1.11
N LYS A 90 -9.65 -6.49 -1.58
CA LYS A 90 -8.44 -6.53 -2.38
C LYS A 90 -7.50 -5.43 -1.95
N LEU A 91 -6.21 -5.77 -1.85
CA LEU A 91 -5.12 -4.84 -1.64
C LEU A 91 -4.32 -4.73 -2.92
N ILE A 92 -4.06 -3.51 -3.37
CA ILE A 92 -3.24 -3.22 -4.55
C ILE A 92 -2.09 -2.34 -4.08
N SER A 93 -0.86 -2.79 -4.29
CA SER A 93 0.35 -2.03 -3.93
C SER A 93 1.03 -1.51 -5.19
N THR A 94 1.34 -0.22 -5.22
CA THR A 94 2.23 0.36 -6.23
C THR A 94 3.68 0.45 -5.72
N GLY A 95 3.96 -0.21 -4.58
CA GLY A 95 5.30 -0.32 -4.01
C GLY A 95 5.61 0.70 -2.92
N GLY A 96 6.84 0.60 -2.41
CA GLY A 96 7.34 1.43 -1.34
C GLY A 96 7.20 0.82 0.06
N TYR A 97 8.01 1.32 1.01
CA TYR A 97 8.06 0.81 2.39
C TYR A 97 6.75 0.97 3.16
N MET A 98 5.94 1.97 2.82
CA MET A 98 4.67 2.22 3.49
C MET A 98 3.63 1.14 3.20
N SER A 99 3.84 0.33 2.17
CA SER A 99 2.98 -0.80 1.85
C SER A 99 3.17 -1.99 2.80
N LEU A 100 4.33 -2.12 3.45
CA LEU A 100 4.67 -3.29 4.27
C LEU A 100 3.63 -3.61 5.35
N PRO A 101 3.20 -2.68 6.23
CA PRO A 101 2.23 -2.99 7.27
C PRO A 101 0.89 -3.48 6.69
N LEU A 102 0.44 -2.88 5.59
CA LEU A 102 -0.82 -3.25 4.93
C LEU A 102 -0.71 -4.61 4.24
N ILE A 103 0.43 -4.93 3.64
CA ILE A 103 0.65 -6.22 3.00
C ILE A 103 0.72 -7.33 4.04
N PHE A 104 1.41 -7.13 5.17
CA PHE A 104 1.40 -8.10 6.27
C PHE A 104 -0.02 -8.31 6.81
N ALA A 105 -0.77 -7.23 7.04
CA ALA A 105 -2.16 -7.32 7.48
C ALA A 105 -3.05 -8.05 6.46
N ALA A 106 -2.89 -7.75 5.16
CA ALA A 106 -3.64 -8.40 4.10
C ALA A 106 -3.33 -9.89 4.00
N LYS A 107 -2.05 -10.27 4.21
CA LYS A 107 -1.63 -11.68 4.25
C LYS A 107 -2.28 -12.44 5.39
N ILE A 108 -2.37 -11.84 6.59
CA ILE A 108 -3.05 -12.45 7.75
C ILE A 108 -4.52 -12.74 7.43
N PHE A 109 -5.19 -11.87 6.68
CA PHE A 109 -6.58 -12.07 6.27
C PHE A 109 -6.75 -12.87 4.97
N SER A 110 -5.67 -13.41 4.41
CA SER A 110 -5.69 -14.11 3.11
C SER A 110 -6.37 -13.30 2.00
N LEU A 111 -6.20 -11.98 2.02
CA LEU A 111 -6.73 -11.11 0.98
C LEU A 111 -5.93 -11.27 -0.32
N TYR A 112 -6.58 -11.02 -1.45
CA TYR A 112 -5.89 -10.94 -2.73
C TYR A 112 -5.01 -9.67 -2.77
N ILE A 113 -3.71 -9.90 -2.90
CA ILE A 113 -2.70 -8.84 -3.01
C ILE A 113 -2.26 -8.76 -4.47
N TYR A 114 -2.30 -7.56 -5.03
CA TYR A 114 -1.83 -7.23 -6.37
C TYR A 114 -0.67 -6.25 -6.24
N LEU A 115 0.44 -6.54 -6.92
CA LEU A 115 1.59 -5.64 -6.98
C LEU A 115 1.66 -5.02 -8.37
N ILE A 116 1.76 -3.71 -8.42
CA ILE A 116 2.12 -2.94 -9.61
C ILE A 116 3.50 -2.35 -9.37
N GLU A 117 4.48 -2.79 -10.12
CA GLU A 117 5.85 -2.25 -10.06
C GLU A 117 6.05 -1.29 -11.23
N PRO A 118 6.03 0.02 -10.97
CA PRO A 118 6.18 1.03 -12.02
C PRO A 118 7.62 1.19 -12.51
N ASN A 119 8.59 0.60 -11.81
CA ASN A 119 10.00 0.69 -12.16
C ASN A 119 10.47 -0.56 -12.92
N GLN A 120 11.48 -0.40 -13.77
CA GLN A 120 12.13 -1.54 -14.45
C GLN A 120 12.82 -2.49 -13.48
N VAL A 121 13.28 -1.97 -12.34
CA VAL A 121 13.93 -2.76 -11.29
C VAL A 121 13.02 -2.87 -10.09
N LEU A 122 12.78 -4.10 -9.66
CA LEU A 122 11.95 -4.39 -8.51
C LEU A 122 12.49 -3.73 -7.23
N GLY A 123 11.66 -2.90 -6.60
CA GLY A 123 12.00 -2.20 -5.37
C GLY A 123 12.32 -3.18 -4.22
N ARG A 124 13.27 -2.79 -3.33
CA ARG A 124 13.70 -3.64 -2.21
C ARG A 124 12.54 -4.12 -1.34
N ALA A 125 11.59 -3.24 -1.01
CA ALA A 125 10.41 -3.61 -0.23
C ALA A 125 9.56 -4.65 -0.96
N ASN A 126 9.39 -4.51 -2.27
CA ASN A 126 8.55 -5.40 -3.07
C ASN A 126 9.10 -6.82 -3.13
N LYS A 127 10.42 -7.01 -3.05
CA LYS A 127 11.07 -8.33 -3.01
C LYS A 127 10.61 -9.19 -1.83
N PHE A 128 10.30 -8.59 -0.68
CA PHE A 128 9.90 -9.33 0.53
C PHE A 128 8.52 -9.99 0.41
N PHE A 129 7.66 -9.53 -0.49
CA PHE A 129 6.30 -10.05 -0.56
C PHE A 129 5.84 -10.53 -1.94
N LEU A 130 6.78 -10.72 -2.87
CA LEU A 130 6.47 -11.27 -4.20
C LEU A 130 5.64 -12.55 -4.11
N ASN A 131 6.07 -13.49 -3.27
CA ASN A 131 5.40 -14.79 -3.08
C ASN A 131 4.02 -14.66 -2.41
N SER A 132 3.67 -13.48 -1.91
CA SER A 132 2.36 -13.22 -1.29
C SER A 132 1.38 -12.57 -2.27
N CYS A 133 1.85 -12.15 -3.44
CA CYS A 133 1.03 -11.50 -4.46
C CYS A 133 0.34 -12.54 -5.34
N LYS A 134 -0.94 -12.30 -5.61
CA LYS A 134 -1.70 -13.11 -6.58
C LYS A 134 -1.29 -12.80 -8.02
N TYR A 135 -1.04 -11.53 -8.31
CA TYR A 135 -0.57 -11.03 -9.61
C TYR A 135 0.44 -9.93 -9.40
N ILE A 136 1.43 -9.88 -10.28
CA ILE A 136 2.47 -8.87 -10.34
C ILE A 136 2.42 -8.27 -11.73
N PHE A 137 2.22 -6.97 -11.81
CA PHE A 137 2.23 -6.20 -13.05
C PHE A 137 3.51 -5.37 -13.08
N CYS A 138 4.39 -5.70 -14.01
CA CYS A 138 5.64 -4.99 -14.22
C CYS A 138 5.58 -4.20 -15.53
N TYR A 139 6.33 -3.11 -15.60
CA TYR A 139 6.58 -2.44 -16.85
C TYR A 139 7.56 -3.28 -17.68
N SER A 140 7.20 -3.59 -18.92
CA SER A 140 8.06 -4.29 -19.89
C SER A 140 8.53 -3.35 -20.97
#